data_db6837c7c76c14ce047afd244280e42d
#
_entry.id   db6837c7c76c14ce047afd244280e42d
#
_cell.length_a   1.000
_cell.length_b   1.000
_cell.length_c   1.000
_cell.angle_alpha   90.00
_cell.angle_beta   90.00
_cell.angle_gamma   90.00
#
_symmetry.space_group_name_H-M   'P 1'
#
loop_
_entity.id
_entity.type
_entity.pdbx_description
1 polymer ?
#
loop_
_entity_poly.entity_id
_entity_poly.type
_entity_poly.pdbx_seq_one_letter_code
_entity_poly.pdbx_strand_id
1 'polypeptide(L)'
;MHYRIFSILVTFVCLFGCALTTAAQDVNNTDETEKPVILYSGTPKKYEIADIKVEGAQNYEDYVIVGLSGLSKGQTITVPGDEITQACKRYWRHGLFSDVEITADKIEGDQIWLTIHLTMRPRVSDIRYNGVKKSEREDLESRIGMIKGGQITPNLVDRAKTLIKRYFDDKGFKNADVIITQRDDPEKKNEVIVNIDIDKKEKVKVHQITIVGNEALTTKKLKRVMKKTNEKGKLLNLFRTKKFIEDNYEADKQLIIDKYNELGYRDAIIVTDSIKPYDDRTVDIFMQIEEGQTQ
;
A
#
# COMPACT_ATOMS: atom_id res chain seq x y z
N MET A 1 17.39 -16.61 41.56
CA MET A 1 18.10 -16.40 42.83
C MET A 1 18.76 -15.03 42.81
N HIS A 2 18.39 -14.23 43.72
CA HIS A 2 18.80 -12.94 44.27
C HIS A 2 18.27 -11.65 43.61
N TYR A 3 17.23 -11.18 44.31
CA TYR A 3 16.80 -9.79 44.47
C TYR A 3 17.87 -8.89 45.05
N ARG A 4 17.87 -7.58 44.73
CA ARG A 4 18.07 -6.54 45.74
C ARG A 4 17.45 -5.21 45.31
N ILE A 5 16.40 -4.86 45.99
CA ILE A 5 15.78 -3.57 46.22
C ILE A 5 16.73 -2.71 47.08
N PHE A 6 16.86 -1.41 46.77
CA PHE A 6 17.18 -0.43 47.79
C PHE A 6 16.48 0.91 47.52
N SER A 7 15.52 1.17 48.34
CA SER A 7 14.85 2.44 48.56
C SER A 7 15.58 3.16 49.70
N ILE A 8 15.87 4.46 49.58
CA ILE A 8 16.03 5.34 50.74
C ILE A 8 15.57 6.76 50.39
N LEU A 9 14.56 7.15 51.08
CA LEU A 9 13.97 8.46 51.31
C LEU A 9 14.83 9.24 52.31
N VAL A 10 15.17 10.50 52.07
CA VAL A 10 15.52 11.46 53.12
C VAL A 10 15.01 12.84 52.80
N THR A 11 14.03 13.25 53.52
CA THR A 11 13.53 14.60 53.73
C THR A 11 14.48 15.40 54.61
N PHE A 12 14.79 16.67 54.24
CA PHE A 12 15.21 17.64 55.22
C PHE A 12 14.67 19.04 54.89
N VAL A 13 13.88 19.55 55.79
CA VAL A 13 13.33 20.90 55.83
C VAL A 13 14.34 21.76 56.60
N CYS A 14 14.66 22.94 56.07
CA CYS A 14 15.09 24.06 56.91
C CYS A 14 14.67 25.42 56.29
N LEU A 15 13.84 26.10 57.05
CA LEU A 15 13.49 27.48 56.94
C LEU A 15 14.69 28.39 57.31
N PHE A 16 14.92 29.48 56.62
CA PHE A 16 15.10 30.85 57.17
C PHE A 16 15.66 31.80 56.14
N GLY A 17 15.07 32.99 56.07
CA GLY A 17 15.78 34.22 55.71
C GLY A 17 15.22 35.01 54.55
N CYS A 18 14.34 35.96 54.86
CA CYS A 18 13.96 37.09 54.02
C CYS A 18 15.17 37.93 53.61
N ALA A 19 15.28 38.23 52.29
CA ALA A 19 15.88 39.47 51.82
C ALA A 19 15.22 39.87 50.50
N LEU A 20 14.43 40.92 50.51
CA LEU A 20 13.91 41.64 49.36
C LEU A 20 15.07 42.27 48.56
N THR A 21 15.33 41.75 47.38
CA THR A 21 16.01 42.50 46.34
C THR A 21 15.13 42.45 45.10
N THR A 22 14.47 43.52 44.81
CA THR A 22 13.83 43.82 43.52
C THR A 22 14.91 43.90 42.45
N ALA A 23 15.16 42.79 41.76
CA ALA A 23 15.81 42.81 40.46
C ALA A 23 14.70 42.79 39.40
N ALA A 24 14.59 43.87 38.66
CA ALA A 24 13.79 43.95 37.44
C ALA A 24 14.33 42.86 36.49
N GLN A 25 13.61 41.81 36.33
CA GLN A 25 13.79 40.87 35.22
C GLN A 25 13.20 41.55 33.99
N ASP A 26 14.07 41.96 33.05
CA ASP A 26 13.69 42.17 31.68
C ASP A 26 12.98 40.89 31.20
N VAL A 27 11.67 40.98 31.16
CA VAL A 27 10.85 40.02 30.41
C VAL A 27 11.12 40.35 28.95
N ASN A 28 12.07 39.62 28.35
CA ASN A 28 12.12 39.46 26.91
C ASN A 28 10.80 38.78 26.52
N ASN A 29 9.80 39.59 26.26
CA ASN A 29 8.61 39.23 25.52
C ASN A 29 9.07 38.94 24.10
N THR A 30 9.47 37.72 23.81
CA THR A 30 9.36 37.18 22.47
C THR A 30 7.87 37.17 22.18
N ASP A 31 7.43 38.11 21.42
CA ASP A 31 6.11 38.19 20.79
C ASP A 31 5.97 37.00 19.85
N GLU A 32 5.72 35.82 20.38
CA GLU A 32 5.09 34.71 19.66
C GLU A 32 3.64 35.17 19.45
N THR A 33 3.42 35.91 18.36
CA THR A 33 2.06 36.17 17.88
C THR A 33 1.35 34.82 17.70
N GLU A 34 0.45 34.53 18.65
CA GLU A 34 -0.40 33.32 18.58
C GLU A 34 -1.07 33.33 17.20
N LYS A 35 -0.83 32.28 16.42
CA LYS A 35 -1.47 32.11 15.10
C LYS A 35 -3.00 32.09 15.28
N PRO A 36 -3.75 32.79 14.43
CA PRO A 36 -5.19 32.86 14.56
C PRO A 36 -5.81 31.46 14.39
N VAL A 37 -6.63 31.04 15.38
CA VAL A 37 -7.36 29.78 15.33
C VAL A 37 -8.63 29.96 14.53
N ILE A 38 -8.72 29.33 13.36
CA ILE A 38 -9.92 29.33 12.52
C ILE A 38 -10.74 28.09 12.85
N LEU A 39 -11.92 28.28 13.45
CA LEU A 39 -12.86 27.19 13.72
C LEU A 39 -13.72 26.94 12.47
N TYR A 40 -13.63 25.78 11.88
CA TYR A 40 -14.45 25.37 10.70
C TYR A 40 -15.97 25.36 10.99
N SER A 41 -16.37 25.29 12.25
CA SER A 41 -17.76 25.46 12.69
C SER A 41 -18.19 26.91 12.90
N GLY A 42 -17.27 27.86 12.69
CA GLY A 42 -17.54 29.28 12.85
C GLY A 42 -18.39 29.86 11.70
N THR A 43 -18.96 31.06 11.92
CA THR A 43 -19.65 31.79 10.87
C THR A 43 -18.65 32.24 9.79
N PRO A 44 -18.88 31.91 8.51
CA PRO A 44 -18.01 32.32 7.42
C PRO A 44 -17.84 33.84 7.35
N LYS A 45 -16.60 34.29 7.28
CA LYS A 45 -16.28 35.73 7.13
C LYS A 45 -15.44 35.95 5.88
N LYS A 46 -15.63 37.07 5.21
CA LYS A 46 -14.84 37.45 4.02
C LYS A 46 -13.55 38.16 4.43
N TYR A 47 -12.46 37.78 3.77
CA TYR A 47 -11.17 38.37 3.94
C TYR A 47 -10.51 38.65 2.58
N GLU A 48 -9.76 39.73 2.48
CA GLU A 48 -8.87 39.97 1.35
C GLU A 48 -7.50 39.39 1.64
N ILE A 49 -6.93 38.62 0.73
CA ILE A 49 -5.61 38.03 0.86
C ILE A 49 -4.57 39.13 0.74
N ALA A 50 -3.91 39.48 1.85
CA ALA A 50 -2.86 40.50 1.90
C ALA A 50 -1.54 39.95 1.35
N ASP A 51 -1.20 38.71 1.68
CA ASP A 51 0.01 38.04 1.18
C ASP A 51 -0.10 36.54 1.27
N ILE A 52 0.69 35.79 0.45
CA ILE A 52 0.76 34.33 0.44
C ILE A 52 2.22 33.93 0.47
N LYS A 53 2.63 33.19 1.50
CA LYS A 53 3.93 32.54 1.62
C LYS A 53 3.86 31.09 1.23
N VAL A 54 4.97 30.53 0.76
CA VAL A 54 5.11 29.11 0.44
C VAL A 54 6.27 28.52 1.24
N GLU A 55 6.01 27.35 1.85
CA GLU A 55 7.02 26.59 2.57
C GLU A 55 7.02 25.13 2.10
N GLY A 56 8.21 24.50 2.06
CA GLY A 56 8.37 23.07 1.77
C GLY A 56 8.47 22.67 0.29
N ALA A 57 8.26 23.61 -0.66
CA ALA A 57 8.35 23.36 -2.10
C ALA A 57 9.70 23.81 -2.70
N GLN A 58 10.82 23.45 -2.08
CA GLN A 58 12.17 24.00 -2.37
C GLN A 58 12.66 23.90 -3.83
N ASN A 59 12.02 23.06 -4.66
CA ASN A 59 12.40 22.86 -6.06
C ASN A 59 11.55 23.67 -7.04
N TYR A 60 10.68 24.54 -6.53
CA TYR A 60 9.75 25.36 -7.32
C TYR A 60 9.81 26.80 -6.85
N GLU A 61 9.64 27.73 -7.78
CA GLU A 61 9.48 29.14 -7.47
C GLU A 61 8.12 29.39 -6.82
N ASP A 62 8.06 30.23 -5.79
CA ASP A 62 6.85 30.49 -5.00
C ASP A 62 5.66 30.91 -5.86
N TYR A 63 5.88 31.76 -6.90
CA TYR A 63 4.81 32.20 -7.79
C TYR A 63 4.17 31.06 -8.57
N VAL A 64 4.92 29.99 -8.90
CA VAL A 64 4.40 28.79 -9.57
C VAL A 64 3.48 28.04 -8.61
N ILE A 65 3.93 27.86 -7.38
CA ILE A 65 3.16 27.16 -6.34
C ILE A 65 1.88 27.95 -6.02
N VAL A 66 1.98 29.25 -5.80
CA VAL A 66 0.81 30.10 -5.57
C VAL A 66 -0.16 30.03 -6.75
N GLY A 67 0.35 30.08 -7.99
CA GLY A 67 -0.47 29.94 -9.20
C GLY A 67 -1.24 28.60 -9.26
N LEU A 68 -0.63 27.49 -8.82
CA LEU A 68 -1.29 26.18 -8.74
C LEU A 68 -2.46 26.16 -7.75
N SER A 69 -2.39 26.94 -6.67
CA SER A 69 -3.48 27.05 -5.69
C SER A 69 -4.72 27.70 -6.27
N GLY A 70 -4.54 28.58 -7.26
CA GLY A 70 -5.58 29.46 -7.77
C GLY A 70 -6.00 30.57 -6.80
N LEU A 71 -5.19 30.80 -5.77
CA LEU A 71 -5.29 31.96 -4.89
C LEU A 71 -4.38 33.06 -5.38
N SER A 72 -4.74 34.31 -5.09
CA SER A 72 -3.90 35.46 -5.47
C SER A 72 -4.01 36.56 -4.43
N LYS A 73 -2.95 37.36 -4.31
CA LYS A 73 -2.94 38.55 -3.50
C LYS A 73 -4.01 39.56 -3.98
N GLY A 74 -4.74 40.15 -3.05
CA GLY A 74 -5.89 41.05 -3.32
C GLY A 74 -7.20 40.33 -3.61
N GLN A 75 -7.19 38.99 -3.68
CA GLN A 75 -8.43 38.18 -3.85
C GLN A 75 -9.23 38.16 -2.55
N THR A 76 -10.55 38.35 -2.66
CA THR A 76 -11.47 38.12 -1.54
C THR A 76 -11.85 36.65 -1.45
N ILE A 77 -11.66 36.05 -0.30
CA ILE A 77 -12.02 34.67 0.03
C ILE A 77 -12.95 34.62 1.24
N THR A 78 -13.70 33.54 1.36
CA THR A 78 -14.53 33.27 2.53
C THR A 78 -13.83 32.24 3.41
N VAL A 79 -13.67 32.51 4.72
CA VAL A 79 -13.02 31.60 5.65
C VAL A 79 -13.89 31.40 6.90
N PRO A 80 -14.21 30.14 7.23
CA PRO A 80 -14.04 28.92 6.43
C PRO A 80 -14.87 28.95 5.15
N GLY A 81 -14.34 28.39 4.05
CA GLY A 81 -14.99 28.41 2.75
C GLY A 81 -14.36 27.49 1.73
N ASP A 82 -14.96 27.50 0.52
CA ASP A 82 -14.58 26.57 -0.54
C ASP A 82 -13.24 26.91 -1.22
N GLU A 83 -12.84 28.18 -1.22
CA GLU A 83 -11.65 28.63 -1.95
C GLU A 83 -10.38 27.93 -1.45
N ILE A 84 -10.20 27.83 -0.12
CA ILE A 84 -9.07 27.11 0.50
C ILE A 84 -9.18 25.61 0.21
N THR A 85 -10.39 25.04 0.34
CA THR A 85 -10.62 23.62 0.03
C THR A 85 -10.29 23.29 -1.42
N GLN A 86 -10.65 24.17 -2.36
CA GLN A 86 -10.33 23.97 -3.77
C GLN A 86 -8.83 24.13 -4.05
N ALA A 87 -8.14 25.05 -3.36
CA ALA A 87 -6.69 25.18 -3.45
C ALA A 87 -5.99 23.87 -3.00
N CYS A 88 -6.35 23.32 -1.85
CA CYS A 88 -5.84 22.01 -1.40
C CYS A 88 -6.12 20.91 -2.43
N LYS A 89 -7.35 20.82 -2.96
CA LYS A 89 -7.72 19.81 -3.97
C LYS A 89 -6.90 19.96 -5.26
N ARG A 90 -6.53 21.18 -5.67
CA ARG A 90 -5.66 21.39 -6.83
C ARG A 90 -4.28 20.81 -6.60
N TYR A 91 -3.65 21.07 -5.45
CA TYR A 91 -2.35 20.47 -5.12
C TYR A 91 -2.40 18.94 -5.08
N TRP A 92 -3.43 18.36 -4.47
CA TRP A 92 -3.61 16.90 -4.47
C TRP A 92 -3.75 16.31 -5.87
N ARG A 93 -4.43 17.02 -6.77
CA ARG A 93 -4.62 16.59 -8.17
C ARG A 93 -3.30 16.54 -8.94
N HIS A 94 -2.37 17.44 -8.65
CA HIS A 94 -1.05 17.42 -9.27
C HIS A 94 -0.20 16.23 -8.85
N GLY A 95 -0.48 15.61 -7.70
CA GLY A 95 0.19 14.41 -7.22
C GLY A 95 1.65 14.61 -6.77
N LEU A 96 2.16 15.84 -6.79
CA LEU A 96 3.55 16.19 -6.44
C LEU A 96 3.81 16.19 -4.94
N PHE A 97 2.76 16.37 -4.15
CA PHE A 97 2.84 16.57 -2.70
C PHE A 97 2.27 15.38 -1.94
N SER A 98 2.89 15.05 -0.82
CA SER A 98 2.39 14.04 0.13
C SER A 98 1.49 14.66 1.18
N ASP A 99 1.70 15.95 1.46
CA ASP A 99 0.86 16.71 2.37
C ASP A 99 0.72 18.16 1.91
N VAL A 100 -0.43 18.76 2.23
CA VAL A 100 -0.80 20.15 1.90
C VAL A 100 -1.59 20.74 3.04
N GLU A 101 -1.06 21.78 3.64
CA GLU A 101 -1.71 22.56 4.69
C GLU A 101 -1.69 24.04 4.31
N ILE A 102 -2.81 24.74 4.51
CA ILE A 102 -2.89 26.19 4.32
C ILE A 102 -3.32 26.80 5.65
N THR A 103 -2.42 27.60 6.22
CA THR A 103 -2.63 28.26 7.51
C THR A 103 -2.81 29.77 7.34
N ALA A 104 -3.53 30.38 8.26
CA ALA A 104 -3.55 31.82 8.43
C ALA A 104 -2.46 32.21 9.45
N ASP A 105 -1.47 32.96 9.02
CA ASP A 105 -0.43 33.44 9.94
C ASP A 105 -0.91 34.64 10.74
N LYS A 106 -1.72 35.50 10.09
CA LYS A 106 -2.21 36.74 10.66
C LYS A 106 -3.56 37.15 10.08
N ILE A 107 -4.41 37.76 10.90
CA ILE A 107 -5.66 38.39 10.48
C ILE A 107 -5.67 39.82 11.09
N GLU A 108 -5.83 40.82 10.24
CA GLU A 108 -6.00 42.20 10.66
C GLU A 108 -7.20 42.82 9.95
N GLY A 109 -8.25 43.09 10.69
CA GLY A 109 -9.51 43.59 10.13
C GLY A 109 -10.13 42.62 9.13
N ASP A 110 -10.16 43.03 7.86
CA ASP A 110 -10.66 42.21 6.74
C ASP A 110 -9.51 41.65 5.87
N GLN A 111 -8.26 41.77 6.33
CA GLN A 111 -7.10 41.20 5.63
C GLN A 111 -6.59 39.94 6.30
N ILE A 112 -6.11 38.98 5.46
CA ILE A 112 -5.58 37.69 5.89
C ILE A 112 -4.24 37.39 5.19
N TRP A 113 -3.26 36.94 5.96
CA TRP A 113 -1.97 36.43 5.47
C TRP A 113 -1.98 34.94 5.54
N LEU A 114 -1.68 34.27 4.42
CA LEU A 114 -1.71 32.83 4.30
C LEU A 114 -0.31 32.27 4.13
N THR A 115 -0.07 31.09 4.72
CA THR A 115 1.10 30.28 4.39
C THR A 115 0.64 28.91 3.89
N ILE A 116 1.18 28.53 2.72
CA ILE A 116 0.97 27.24 2.08
C ILE A 116 2.15 26.34 2.45
N HIS A 117 1.89 25.37 3.32
CA HIS A 117 2.86 24.35 3.72
C HIS A 117 2.70 23.13 2.84
N LEU A 118 3.78 22.73 2.18
CA LEU A 118 3.78 21.59 1.26
C LEU A 118 4.88 20.59 1.64
N THR A 119 4.52 19.33 1.66
CA THR A 119 5.49 18.24 1.77
C THR A 119 5.62 17.57 0.41
N MET A 120 6.80 17.64 -0.19
CA MET A 120 7.08 16.99 -1.48
C MET A 120 7.03 15.46 -1.34
N ARG A 121 6.44 14.78 -2.32
CA ARG A 121 6.56 13.31 -2.41
C ARG A 121 8.01 12.94 -2.69
N PRO A 122 8.58 11.99 -1.95
CA PRO A 122 9.95 11.55 -2.21
C PRO A 122 10.05 10.84 -3.56
N ARG A 123 11.24 10.87 -4.15
CA ARG A 123 11.58 10.12 -5.35
C ARG A 123 12.37 8.87 -5.00
N VAL A 124 12.27 7.86 -5.84
CA VAL A 124 13.03 6.62 -5.67
C VAL A 124 14.47 6.84 -6.09
N SER A 125 15.42 6.76 -5.15
CA SER A 125 16.86 6.82 -5.45
C SER A 125 17.40 5.46 -5.89
N ASP A 126 16.96 4.39 -5.22
CA ASP A 126 17.37 3.02 -5.51
C ASP A 126 16.28 2.02 -5.16
N ILE A 127 16.28 0.87 -5.83
CA ILE A 127 15.37 -0.24 -5.56
C ILE A 127 16.19 -1.50 -5.29
N ARG A 128 15.99 -2.09 -4.11
CA ARG A 128 16.71 -3.28 -3.67
C ARG A 128 15.76 -4.44 -3.51
N TYR A 129 16.08 -5.56 -4.17
CA TYR A 129 15.29 -6.78 -4.12
C TYR A 129 16.03 -7.84 -3.31
N ASN A 130 15.35 -8.43 -2.33
CA ASN A 130 15.83 -9.53 -1.53
C ASN A 130 14.95 -10.77 -1.71
N GLY A 131 15.53 -11.97 -1.59
CA GLY A 131 14.79 -13.24 -1.70
C GLY A 131 14.48 -13.72 -3.11
N VAL A 132 15.01 -13.05 -4.14
CA VAL A 132 14.77 -13.39 -5.55
C VAL A 132 16.06 -13.63 -6.33
N LYS A 133 15.96 -14.42 -7.41
CA LYS A 133 17.05 -14.63 -8.36
C LYS A 133 17.17 -13.43 -9.30
N LYS A 134 18.33 -13.28 -9.96
CA LYS A 134 18.57 -12.19 -10.92
C LYS A 134 17.52 -12.13 -12.03
N SER A 135 17.18 -13.26 -12.64
CA SER A 135 16.15 -13.32 -13.70
C SER A 135 14.76 -12.96 -13.21
N GLU A 136 14.41 -13.34 -11.96
CA GLU A 136 13.13 -12.95 -11.35
C GLU A 136 13.08 -11.45 -11.08
N ARG A 137 14.21 -10.87 -10.63
CA ARG A 137 14.33 -9.43 -10.44
C ARG A 137 14.11 -8.66 -11.73
N GLU A 138 14.77 -9.06 -12.83
CA GLU A 138 14.63 -8.43 -14.15
C GLU A 138 13.17 -8.48 -14.64
N ASP A 139 12.49 -9.61 -14.44
CA ASP A 139 11.07 -9.77 -14.76
C ASP A 139 10.19 -8.82 -13.91
N LEU A 140 10.48 -8.70 -12.61
CA LEU A 140 9.71 -7.85 -11.70
C LEU A 140 9.93 -6.36 -12.01
N GLU A 141 11.16 -5.94 -12.27
CA GLU A 141 11.48 -4.55 -12.65
C GLU A 141 10.66 -4.08 -13.84
N SER A 142 10.43 -4.95 -14.82
CA SER A 142 9.62 -4.63 -16.01
C SER A 142 8.11 -4.53 -15.73
N ARG A 143 7.62 -5.19 -14.66
CA ARG A 143 6.18 -5.34 -14.38
C ARG A 143 5.63 -4.37 -13.36
N ILE A 144 6.41 -4.03 -12.32
CA ILE A 144 5.89 -3.26 -11.16
C ILE A 144 5.75 -1.76 -11.43
N GLY A 145 6.38 -1.25 -12.51
CA GLY A 145 6.29 0.17 -12.88
C GLY A 145 6.97 1.14 -11.90
N MET A 146 7.77 0.62 -10.98
CA MET A 146 8.57 1.43 -10.07
C MET A 146 9.95 1.65 -10.68
N ILE A 147 10.35 2.91 -10.88
CA ILE A 147 11.61 3.28 -11.54
C ILE A 147 12.41 4.26 -10.69
N LYS A 148 13.73 4.21 -10.79
CA LYS A 148 14.61 5.23 -10.18
C LYS A 148 14.28 6.62 -10.71
N GLY A 149 14.28 7.62 -9.84
CA GLY A 149 13.88 9.00 -10.14
C GLY A 149 12.36 9.22 -10.19
N GLY A 150 11.57 8.15 -10.23
CA GLY A 150 10.10 8.24 -10.18
C GLY A 150 9.60 8.59 -8.78
N GLN A 151 8.43 9.20 -8.71
CA GLN A 151 7.78 9.45 -7.42
C GLN A 151 7.23 8.16 -6.82
N ILE A 152 7.35 8.01 -5.50
CA ILE A 152 6.75 6.91 -4.79
C ILE A 152 5.41 7.34 -4.16
N THR A 153 4.38 6.56 -4.41
CA THR A 153 3.03 6.78 -3.86
C THR A 153 2.55 5.51 -3.18
N PRO A 154 1.65 5.60 -2.16
CA PRO A 154 1.07 4.43 -1.54
C PRO A 154 0.43 3.47 -2.55
N ASN A 155 -0.31 4.01 -3.53
CA ASN A 155 -0.93 3.22 -4.60
C ASN A 155 0.11 2.45 -5.44
N LEU A 156 1.25 3.09 -5.79
CA LEU A 156 2.33 2.41 -6.52
C LEU A 156 2.91 1.25 -5.71
N VAL A 157 3.09 1.44 -4.39
CA VAL A 157 3.59 0.41 -3.48
C VAL A 157 2.61 -0.77 -3.39
N ASP A 158 1.32 -0.50 -3.18
CA ASP A 158 0.28 -1.54 -3.09
C ASP A 158 0.12 -2.31 -4.40
N ARG A 159 0.15 -1.59 -5.52
CA ARG A 159 0.13 -2.19 -6.86
C ARG A 159 1.36 -3.08 -7.10
N ALA A 160 2.55 -2.60 -6.76
CA ALA A 160 3.77 -3.37 -6.87
C ALA A 160 3.71 -4.65 -6.03
N LYS A 161 3.25 -4.56 -4.78
CA LYS A 161 3.04 -5.71 -3.90
C LYS A 161 2.08 -6.73 -4.51
N THR A 162 0.96 -6.28 -5.06
CA THR A 162 -0.03 -7.15 -5.72
C THR A 162 0.55 -7.85 -6.94
N LEU A 163 1.29 -7.11 -7.80
CA LEU A 163 1.91 -7.67 -9.01
C LEU A 163 3.01 -8.68 -8.69
N ILE A 164 3.82 -8.44 -7.65
CA ILE A 164 4.85 -9.36 -7.18
C ILE A 164 4.21 -10.65 -6.64
N LYS A 165 3.17 -10.53 -5.81
CA LYS A 165 2.44 -11.71 -5.31
C LYS A 165 1.87 -12.54 -6.44
N ARG A 166 1.20 -11.91 -7.41
CA ARG A 166 0.65 -12.59 -8.60
C ARG A 166 1.75 -13.28 -9.41
N TYR A 167 2.88 -12.62 -9.64
CA TYR A 167 4.01 -13.20 -10.36
C TYR A 167 4.52 -14.50 -9.71
N PHE A 168 4.56 -14.57 -8.39
CA PHE A 168 4.98 -15.77 -7.68
C PHE A 168 3.86 -16.81 -7.56
N ASP A 169 2.59 -16.42 -7.50
CA ASP A 169 1.44 -17.31 -7.56
C ASP A 169 1.41 -18.07 -8.91
N ASP A 170 1.59 -17.38 -10.03
CA ASP A 170 1.72 -17.98 -11.38
C ASP A 170 2.87 -19.00 -11.47
N LYS A 171 3.86 -18.89 -10.59
CA LYS A 171 4.98 -19.85 -10.48
C LYS A 171 4.73 -20.97 -9.44
N GLY A 172 3.58 -20.96 -8.78
CA GLY A 172 3.15 -21.94 -7.77
C GLY A 172 3.55 -21.61 -6.33
N PHE A 173 4.02 -20.39 -6.06
CA PHE A 173 4.34 -19.90 -4.72
C PHE A 173 3.15 -19.11 -4.15
N LYS A 174 2.02 -19.78 -3.94
CA LYS A 174 0.74 -19.18 -3.55
C LYS A 174 0.81 -18.41 -2.21
N ASN A 175 1.70 -18.81 -1.33
CA ASN A 175 1.87 -18.22 0.00
C ASN A 175 3.05 -17.24 0.08
N ALA A 176 3.51 -16.70 -1.06
CA ALA A 176 4.58 -15.72 -1.07
C ALA A 176 4.21 -14.48 -0.27
N ASP A 177 5.10 -14.08 0.63
CA ASP A 177 4.98 -12.83 1.36
C ASP A 177 5.88 -11.75 0.77
N VAL A 178 5.37 -10.52 0.72
CA VAL A 178 6.05 -9.38 0.11
C VAL A 178 5.94 -8.19 1.04
N ILE A 179 7.09 -7.71 1.50
CA ILE A 179 7.22 -6.53 2.34
C ILE A 179 7.97 -5.47 1.55
N ILE A 180 7.37 -4.30 1.39
CA ILE A 180 8.00 -3.15 0.73
C ILE A 180 8.16 -2.06 1.77
N THR A 181 9.42 -1.68 2.02
CA THR A 181 9.78 -0.62 2.97
C THR A 181 10.52 0.50 2.26
N GLN A 182 10.40 1.70 2.81
CA GLN A 182 11.07 2.89 2.31
C GLN A 182 11.96 3.43 3.42
N ARG A 183 13.14 3.90 3.07
CA ARG A 183 14.04 4.62 3.97
C ARG A 183 14.63 5.82 3.24
N ASP A 184 14.84 6.91 3.93
CA ASP A 184 15.48 8.08 3.36
C ASP A 184 16.87 7.73 2.83
N ASP A 185 17.23 8.30 1.69
CA ASP A 185 18.57 8.18 1.14
C ASP A 185 19.47 9.20 1.87
N PRO A 186 20.51 8.73 2.59
CA PRO A 186 21.38 9.63 3.35
C PRO A 186 22.20 10.58 2.47
N GLU A 187 22.34 10.26 1.17
CA GLU A 187 23.14 11.04 0.22
C GLU A 187 22.29 12.00 -0.62
N LYS A 188 20.95 11.79 -0.63
CA LYS A 188 20.05 12.53 -1.52
C LYS A 188 18.82 13.05 -0.80
N LYS A 189 18.71 14.37 -0.75
CA LYS A 189 17.58 15.03 -0.11
C LYS A 189 16.27 14.75 -0.85
N ASN A 190 15.22 14.42 -0.11
CA ASN A 190 13.88 14.08 -0.61
C ASN A 190 13.86 12.87 -1.59
N GLU A 191 14.81 11.95 -1.43
CA GLU A 191 14.83 10.67 -2.14
C GLU A 191 14.81 9.52 -1.13
N VAL A 192 14.26 8.39 -1.56
CA VAL A 192 14.15 7.18 -0.73
C VAL A 192 14.70 5.96 -1.45
N ILE A 193 15.33 5.08 -0.67
CA ILE A 193 15.69 3.74 -1.11
C ILE A 193 14.51 2.82 -0.78
N VAL A 194 14.02 2.12 -1.78
CA VAL A 194 12.94 1.15 -1.63
C VAL A 194 13.54 -0.25 -1.49
N ASN A 195 13.23 -0.93 -0.38
CA ASN A 195 13.58 -2.33 -0.18
C ASN A 195 12.35 -3.19 -0.41
N ILE A 196 12.48 -4.19 -1.26
CA ILE A 196 11.45 -5.17 -1.59
C ILE A 196 11.94 -6.53 -1.10
N ASP A 197 11.42 -6.95 0.05
CA ASP A 197 11.76 -8.21 0.70
C ASP A 197 10.69 -9.25 0.33
N ILE A 198 11.11 -10.35 -0.29
CA ILE A 198 10.23 -11.38 -0.82
C ILE A 198 10.58 -12.72 -0.20
N ASP A 199 9.67 -13.25 0.59
CA ASP A 199 9.73 -14.61 1.09
C ASP A 199 8.76 -15.48 0.26
N LYS A 200 9.30 -16.22 -0.68
CA LYS A 200 8.50 -17.04 -1.61
C LYS A 200 7.78 -18.20 -0.94
N LYS A 201 8.21 -18.61 0.27
CA LYS A 201 7.76 -19.84 0.90
C LYS A 201 7.96 -21.06 -0.01
N GLU A 202 7.28 -22.16 0.29
CA GLU A 202 7.30 -23.35 -0.55
C GLU A 202 6.19 -23.32 -1.61
N LYS A 203 6.40 -24.02 -2.71
CA LYS A 203 5.36 -24.20 -3.73
C LYS A 203 4.21 -25.04 -3.19
N VAL A 204 3.01 -24.55 -3.35
CA VAL A 204 1.79 -25.29 -3.02
C VAL A 204 1.61 -26.44 -4.01
N LYS A 205 1.22 -27.63 -3.51
CA LYS A 205 0.97 -28.85 -4.28
C LYS A 205 -0.47 -29.29 -4.09
N VAL A 206 -0.96 -30.14 -4.99
CA VAL A 206 -2.28 -30.76 -4.85
C VAL A 206 -2.16 -31.99 -3.96
N HIS A 207 -2.92 -32.01 -2.84
CA HIS A 207 -3.03 -33.18 -1.98
C HIS A 207 -3.99 -34.19 -2.59
N GLN A 208 -5.23 -33.79 -2.84
CA GLN A 208 -6.29 -34.64 -3.39
C GLN A 208 -7.19 -33.89 -4.36
N ILE A 209 -7.68 -34.58 -5.39
CA ILE A 209 -8.71 -34.10 -6.31
C ILE A 209 -9.92 -35.02 -6.15
N THR A 210 -11.04 -34.46 -5.73
CA THR A 210 -12.33 -35.16 -5.61
C THR A 210 -13.25 -34.72 -6.74
N ILE A 211 -13.75 -35.67 -7.55
CA ILE A 211 -14.69 -35.38 -8.64
C ILE A 211 -15.94 -36.19 -8.35
N VAL A 212 -17.10 -35.55 -8.41
CA VAL A 212 -18.43 -36.17 -8.21
C VAL A 212 -19.35 -35.83 -9.37
N GLY A 213 -20.43 -36.64 -9.55
CA GLY A 213 -21.39 -36.49 -10.65
C GLY A 213 -20.90 -37.01 -12.00
N ASN A 214 -19.75 -37.71 -12.02
CA ASN A 214 -19.16 -38.29 -13.21
C ASN A 214 -19.54 -39.78 -13.32
N GLU A 215 -20.65 -40.10 -14.01
CA GLU A 215 -21.16 -41.48 -14.20
C GLU A 215 -20.58 -42.13 -15.47
N ALA A 216 -20.55 -41.41 -16.59
CA ALA A 216 -20.05 -41.87 -17.88
C ALA A 216 -18.52 -42.06 -17.92
N LEU A 217 -17.80 -41.23 -17.17
CA LEU A 217 -16.35 -41.28 -17.11
C LEU A 217 -15.87 -41.52 -15.67
N THR A 218 -15.00 -42.50 -15.50
CA THR A 218 -14.40 -42.75 -14.17
C THR A 218 -13.54 -41.58 -13.72
N THR A 219 -13.54 -41.26 -12.42
CA THR A 219 -12.68 -40.29 -11.80
C THR A 219 -11.20 -40.46 -12.18
N LYS A 220 -10.73 -41.70 -12.30
CA LYS A 220 -9.35 -42.00 -12.75
C LYS A 220 -9.08 -41.55 -14.19
N LYS A 221 -10.07 -41.67 -15.10
CA LYS A 221 -9.96 -41.24 -16.49
C LYS A 221 -9.94 -39.71 -16.56
N LEU A 222 -10.80 -39.01 -15.81
CA LEU A 222 -10.84 -37.56 -15.73
C LEU A 222 -9.53 -36.99 -15.16
N LYS A 223 -9.00 -37.57 -14.07
CA LYS A 223 -7.68 -37.15 -13.54
C LYS A 223 -6.53 -37.38 -14.53
N ARG A 224 -6.64 -38.28 -15.47
CA ARG A 224 -5.64 -38.44 -16.56
C ARG A 224 -5.76 -37.39 -17.64
N VAL A 225 -6.95 -36.87 -17.89
CA VAL A 225 -7.22 -35.77 -18.82
C VAL A 225 -6.61 -34.49 -18.31
N MET A 226 -6.63 -34.27 -16.99
CA MET A 226 -5.94 -33.15 -16.35
C MET A 226 -4.42 -33.33 -16.51
N LYS A 227 -3.81 -32.52 -17.40
CA LYS A 227 -2.39 -32.68 -17.76
C LYS A 227 -1.44 -31.95 -16.82
N LYS A 228 -1.89 -30.84 -16.28
CA LYS A 228 -1.04 -29.88 -15.53
C LYS A 228 -1.31 -29.92 -14.02
N THR A 229 -2.51 -30.30 -13.59
CA THR A 229 -2.92 -30.37 -12.18
C THR A 229 -2.95 -31.81 -11.71
N ASN A 230 -2.00 -32.19 -10.84
CA ASN A 230 -1.85 -33.62 -10.44
C ASN A 230 -1.60 -33.77 -8.94
N GLU A 231 -2.17 -34.82 -8.35
CA GLU A 231 -2.02 -35.13 -6.92
C GLU A 231 -0.57 -35.49 -6.55
N LYS A 232 -0.14 -35.04 -5.36
CA LYS A 232 1.15 -35.40 -4.75
C LYS A 232 1.17 -36.88 -4.36
N GLY A 233 2.31 -37.53 -4.52
CA GLY A 233 2.57 -38.86 -3.90
C GLY A 233 2.07 -40.07 -4.65
N LYS A 234 1.35 -39.94 -5.77
CA LYS A 234 0.95 -41.09 -6.59
C LYS A 234 2.06 -41.54 -7.52
N LEU A 235 2.36 -42.83 -7.52
CA LEU A 235 3.46 -43.44 -8.31
C LEU A 235 3.33 -43.13 -9.82
N LEU A 236 2.10 -43.06 -10.32
CA LEU A 236 1.78 -42.73 -11.71
C LEU A 236 2.09 -41.28 -12.08
N ASN A 237 2.32 -40.41 -11.12
CA ASN A 237 2.59 -38.99 -11.30
C ASN A 237 4.06 -38.61 -11.08
N LEU A 238 4.98 -39.57 -11.10
CA LEU A 238 6.41 -39.30 -10.80
C LEU A 238 7.02 -38.20 -11.68
N PHE A 239 6.62 -38.15 -12.95
CA PHE A 239 7.15 -37.18 -13.94
C PHE A 239 6.23 -36.00 -14.21
N ARG A 240 5.06 -35.92 -13.51
CA ARG A 240 4.09 -34.85 -13.70
C ARG A 240 4.29 -33.70 -12.71
N THR A 241 3.95 -32.50 -13.15
CA THR A 241 3.95 -31.30 -12.29
C THR A 241 2.93 -31.49 -11.16
N LYS A 242 3.38 -31.35 -9.92
CA LYS A 242 2.56 -31.51 -8.70
C LYS A 242 2.24 -30.16 -8.04
N LYS A 243 2.83 -29.06 -8.51
CA LYS A 243 2.54 -27.72 -8.03
C LYS A 243 1.15 -27.29 -8.50
N PHE A 244 0.42 -26.65 -7.62
CA PHE A 244 -0.85 -26.03 -7.97
C PHE A 244 -0.60 -24.66 -8.60
N ILE A 245 -1.17 -24.44 -9.77
CA ILE A 245 -1.20 -23.14 -10.47
C ILE A 245 -2.63 -22.99 -10.99
N GLU A 246 -3.28 -21.88 -10.65
CA GLU A 246 -4.70 -21.66 -10.94
C GLU A 246 -4.99 -21.67 -12.43
N ASP A 247 -4.21 -20.95 -13.27
CA ASP A 247 -4.37 -20.96 -14.73
C ASP A 247 -4.24 -22.36 -15.35
N ASN A 248 -3.37 -23.20 -14.77
CA ASN A 248 -3.23 -24.58 -15.21
C ASN A 248 -4.46 -25.43 -14.85
N TYR A 249 -5.05 -25.17 -13.68
CA TYR A 249 -6.26 -25.82 -13.23
C TYR A 249 -7.46 -25.43 -14.09
N GLU A 250 -7.60 -24.13 -14.42
CA GLU A 250 -8.64 -23.67 -15.34
C GLU A 250 -8.52 -24.33 -16.71
N ALA A 251 -7.30 -24.39 -17.25
CA ALA A 251 -7.06 -25.10 -18.51
C ALA A 251 -7.39 -26.60 -18.43
N ASP A 252 -7.11 -27.25 -17.30
CA ASP A 252 -7.43 -28.65 -17.10
C ASP A 252 -8.94 -28.91 -16.93
N LYS A 253 -9.71 -27.95 -16.37
CA LYS A 253 -11.19 -27.99 -16.35
C LYS A 253 -11.75 -28.01 -17.77
N GLN A 254 -11.22 -27.15 -18.65
CA GLN A 254 -11.64 -27.15 -20.05
C GLN A 254 -11.35 -28.47 -20.76
N LEU A 255 -10.20 -29.11 -20.50
CA LEU A 255 -9.89 -30.41 -21.08
C LEU A 255 -10.89 -31.51 -20.62
N ILE A 256 -11.41 -31.40 -19.39
CA ILE A 256 -12.46 -32.30 -18.89
C ILE A 256 -13.75 -32.14 -19.72
N ILE A 257 -14.18 -30.88 -19.92
CA ILE A 257 -15.39 -30.58 -20.72
C ILE A 257 -15.21 -31.04 -22.17
N ASP A 258 -14.05 -30.73 -22.77
CA ASP A 258 -13.72 -31.17 -24.14
C ASP A 258 -13.81 -32.70 -24.25
N LYS A 259 -13.36 -33.43 -23.21
CA LYS A 259 -13.45 -34.91 -23.18
C LYS A 259 -14.88 -35.46 -23.12
N TYR A 260 -15.77 -34.78 -22.41
CA TYR A 260 -17.19 -35.08 -22.42
C TYR A 260 -17.82 -34.79 -23.79
N ASN A 261 -17.50 -33.67 -24.40
CA ASN A 261 -17.96 -33.29 -25.73
C ASN A 261 -17.56 -34.32 -26.82
N GLU A 262 -16.30 -34.82 -26.74
CA GLU A 262 -15.82 -35.90 -27.63
C GLU A 262 -16.64 -37.19 -27.54
N LEU A 263 -17.30 -37.42 -26.42
CA LEU A 263 -18.13 -38.59 -26.18
C LEU A 263 -19.63 -38.33 -26.43
N GLY A 264 -19.99 -37.15 -26.95
CA GLY A 264 -21.35 -36.77 -27.25
C GLY A 264 -22.12 -36.08 -26.10
N TYR A 265 -21.50 -35.87 -24.96
CA TYR A 265 -22.09 -35.13 -23.82
C TYR A 265 -21.86 -33.63 -24.01
N ARG A 266 -22.63 -33.00 -24.90
CA ARG A 266 -22.44 -31.59 -25.28
C ARG A 266 -22.86 -30.59 -24.21
N ASP A 267 -23.76 -30.99 -23.32
CA ASP A 267 -24.25 -30.16 -22.23
C ASP A 267 -23.49 -30.37 -20.91
N ALA A 268 -22.37 -31.09 -20.98
CA ALA A 268 -21.55 -31.35 -19.80
C ALA A 268 -20.93 -30.03 -19.26
N ILE A 269 -21.15 -29.78 -17.97
CA ILE A 269 -20.65 -28.60 -17.26
C ILE A 269 -20.02 -28.96 -15.92
N ILE A 270 -19.12 -28.12 -15.46
CA ILE A 270 -18.67 -28.14 -14.07
C ILE A 270 -19.55 -27.16 -13.31
N VAL A 271 -20.47 -27.68 -12.49
CA VAL A 271 -21.47 -26.90 -11.76
C VAL A 271 -20.83 -26.09 -10.63
N THR A 272 -19.90 -26.71 -9.94
CA THR A 272 -19.15 -26.05 -8.87
C THR A 272 -17.78 -26.68 -8.71
N ASP A 273 -16.81 -25.88 -8.32
CA ASP A 273 -15.51 -26.32 -7.90
C ASP A 273 -15.02 -25.49 -6.70
N SER A 274 -14.15 -26.07 -5.92
CA SER A 274 -13.53 -25.38 -4.80
C SER A 274 -12.13 -25.88 -4.53
N ILE A 275 -11.27 -24.94 -4.10
CA ILE A 275 -9.89 -25.21 -3.72
C ILE A 275 -9.78 -24.81 -2.25
N LYS A 276 -9.46 -25.78 -1.40
CA LYS A 276 -9.35 -25.56 0.05
C LYS A 276 -7.94 -25.92 0.52
N PRO A 277 -7.32 -25.10 1.38
CA PRO A 277 -6.09 -25.48 2.04
C PRO A 277 -6.30 -26.80 2.82
N TYR A 278 -5.40 -27.77 2.61
CA TYR A 278 -5.32 -28.98 3.44
C TYR A 278 -4.27 -28.78 4.53
N ASP A 279 -3.12 -28.25 4.16
CA ASP A 279 -2.06 -27.79 5.05
C ASP A 279 -1.35 -26.58 4.44
N ASP A 280 -0.28 -26.08 5.10
CA ASP A 280 0.48 -24.89 4.65
C ASP A 280 1.10 -25.05 3.25
N ARG A 281 1.18 -26.25 2.71
CA ARG A 281 1.90 -26.58 1.46
C ARG A 281 1.04 -27.33 0.44
N THR A 282 -0.20 -27.69 0.82
CA THR A 282 -1.06 -28.47 -0.06
C THR A 282 -2.50 -27.99 -0.03
N VAL A 283 -3.20 -28.24 -1.15
CA VAL A 283 -4.62 -27.93 -1.32
C VAL A 283 -5.39 -29.18 -1.73
N ASP A 284 -6.64 -29.25 -1.29
CA ASP A 284 -7.66 -30.17 -1.79
C ASP A 284 -8.51 -29.46 -2.85
N ILE A 285 -8.75 -30.17 -3.95
CA ILE A 285 -9.61 -29.71 -5.04
C ILE A 285 -10.87 -30.58 -5.04
N PHE A 286 -12.02 -29.92 -5.01
CA PHE A 286 -13.33 -30.54 -5.20
C PHE A 286 -13.95 -30.02 -6.50
N MET A 287 -14.57 -30.91 -7.28
CA MET A 287 -15.24 -30.59 -8.54
C MET A 287 -16.52 -31.42 -8.64
N GLN A 288 -17.63 -30.77 -8.98
CA GLN A 288 -18.90 -31.39 -9.28
C GLN A 288 -19.22 -31.19 -10.76
N ILE A 289 -19.49 -32.32 -11.45
CA ILE A 289 -19.82 -32.36 -12.88
C ILE A 289 -21.29 -32.71 -13.03
N GLU A 290 -21.95 -32.09 -13.98
CA GLU A 290 -23.25 -32.49 -14.52
C GLU A 290 -23.02 -32.83 -16.00
N GLU A 291 -23.25 -34.10 -16.33
CA GLU A 291 -22.84 -34.63 -17.65
C GLU A 291 -23.82 -34.26 -18.79
N GLY A 292 -25.07 -33.94 -18.43
CA GLY A 292 -26.13 -33.74 -19.41
C GLY A 292 -26.56 -35.01 -20.12
N GLN A 293 -27.26 -34.89 -21.25
CA GLN A 293 -27.68 -35.99 -22.06
C GLN A 293 -26.75 -36.23 -23.27
N THR A 294 -26.57 -37.49 -23.68
CA THR A 294 -25.86 -37.78 -24.94
C THR A 294 -26.74 -37.38 -26.13
N GLN A 295 -26.17 -36.63 -27.04
CA GLN A 295 -26.78 -36.28 -28.32
C GLN A 295 -26.25 -37.18 -29.43
#